data_e28889987122dda3a63abc05c502885e
#
_entry.id   e28889987122dda3a63abc05c502885e
#
_cell.length_a   1.000
_cell.length_b   1.000
_cell.length_c   1.000
_cell.angle_alpha   90.00
_cell.angle_beta   90.00
_cell.angle_gamma   90.00
#
_symmetry.space_group_name_H-M   'P 1'
#
loop_
_entity.id
_entity.type
_entity.pdbx_description
1 polymer ?
#
loop_
_entity_poly.entity_id
_entity_poly.type
_entity_poly.pdbx_seq_one_letter_code
_entity_poly.pdbx_strand_id
1 'polypeptide(L)'
;MKFSKPLIVAIVFFATVVFAGVPSHAQEYGRHPAYLHALSDLRLMRAYLDRLTPSERIDDESQHAIGEIDAAIREIKEASIDDGKDLRDHLPVDARITPTNRYHKAREAGTAAWADINREEDNGYARGLKHRALGHIEEANHTVDKIIRRVDRM
;
A
#
# COMPACT_ATOMS: atom_id res chain seq x y z
N MET A 1 43.67 -66.55 18.72
CA MET A 1 42.31 -66.00 18.77
C MET A 1 42.38 -64.51 18.45
N LYS A 2 41.99 -64.14 17.24
CA LYS A 2 42.00 -62.71 16.76
C LYS A 2 40.59 -62.16 16.87
N PHE A 3 40.40 -61.17 17.73
CA PHE A 3 39.13 -60.44 17.83
C PHE A 3 39.13 -59.27 16.81
N SER A 4 38.27 -59.39 15.81
CA SER A 4 37.97 -58.30 14.86
C SER A 4 37.03 -57.28 15.51
N LYS A 5 37.42 -56.04 15.54
CA LYS A 5 36.55 -54.90 15.95
C LYS A 5 35.70 -54.47 14.77
N PRO A 6 34.36 -54.29 14.92
CA PRO A 6 33.55 -53.73 13.88
C PRO A 6 33.73 -52.20 13.83
N LEU A 7 33.96 -51.71 12.63
CA LEU A 7 34.04 -50.29 12.29
C LEU A 7 32.61 -49.74 12.17
N ILE A 8 32.19 -48.91 13.12
CA ILE A 8 30.90 -48.20 13.04
C ILE A 8 31.11 -46.95 12.18
N VAL A 9 30.58 -47.01 10.95
CA VAL A 9 30.51 -45.82 10.06
C VAL A 9 29.28 -45.01 10.45
N ALA A 10 29.46 -43.90 11.12
CA ALA A 10 28.41 -42.93 11.40
C ALA A 10 28.18 -42.09 10.15
N ILE A 11 27.06 -42.32 9.47
CA ILE A 11 26.61 -41.50 8.38
C ILE A 11 25.93 -40.26 8.99
N VAL A 12 26.62 -39.11 8.92
CA VAL A 12 26.05 -37.82 9.31
C VAL A 12 25.24 -37.29 8.12
N PHE A 13 23.91 -37.34 8.22
CA PHE A 13 23.01 -36.70 7.29
C PHE A 13 23.05 -35.20 7.54
N PHE A 14 23.71 -34.44 6.67
CA PHE A 14 23.61 -32.98 6.62
C PHE A 14 22.30 -32.63 5.93
N ALA A 15 21.27 -32.31 6.71
CA ALA A 15 20.05 -31.74 6.19
C ALA A 15 20.33 -30.27 5.78
N THR A 16 20.55 -30.05 4.50
CA THR A 16 20.60 -28.68 3.92
C THR A 16 19.18 -28.11 3.93
N VAL A 17 18.88 -27.28 4.91
CA VAL A 17 17.68 -26.43 4.91
C VAL A 17 17.85 -25.38 3.82
N VAL A 18 17.22 -25.61 2.67
CA VAL A 18 17.09 -24.61 1.63
C VAL A 18 16.09 -23.56 2.14
N PHE A 19 16.59 -22.48 2.70
CA PHE A 19 15.79 -21.28 2.91
C PHE A 19 15.40 -20.78 1.51
N ALA A 20 14.16 -21.09 1.10
CA ALA A 20 13.52 -20.38 0.01
C ALA A 20 13.42 -18.91 0.47
N GLY A 21 14.36 -18.09 0.02
CA GLY A 21 14.34 -16.67 0.25
C GLY A 21 13.03 -16.12 -0.33
N VAL A 22 12.13 -15.67 0.54
CA VAL A 22 11.04 -14.76 0.14
C VAL A 22 11.74 -13.63 -0.61
N PRO A 23 11.31 -13.26 -1.83
CA PRO A 23 11.84 -12.08 -2.47
C PRO A 23 11.54 -10.90 -1.55
N SER A 24 12.52 -10.48 -0.76
CA SER A 24 12.48 -9.18 -0.16
C SER A 24 12.44 -8.21 -1.34
N HIS A 25 11.29 -7.54 -1.54
CA HIS A 25 11.27 -6.36 -2.38
C HIS A 25 12.41 -5.50 -1.89
N ALA A 26 13.45 -5.37 -2.72
CA ALA A 26 14.58 -4.53 -2.41
C ALA A 26 14.00 -3.14 -2.12
N GLN A 27 14.07 -2.74 -0.87
CA GLN A 27 13.63 -1.44 -0.41
C GLN A 27 14.50 -0.44 -1.15
N GLU A 28 13.91 0.20 -2.15
CA GLU A 28 14.59 1.22 -2.94
C GLU A 28 14.86 2.39 -2.01
N TYR A 29 16.13 2.53 -1.61
CA TYR A 29 16.55 3.60 -0.73
C TYR A 29 16.50 4.96 -1.47
N GLY A 30 15.39 5.69 -1.33
CA GLY A 30 15.28 7.11 -1.59
C GLY A 30 15.29 7.90 -0.28
N ARG A 31 15.33 9.24 -0.37
CA ARG A 31 15.23 10.10 0.81
C ARG A 31 13.91 9.92 1.56
N HIS A 32 12.84 9.59 0.84
CA HIS A 32 11.48 9.50 1.34
C HIS A 32 10.74 8.26 0.80
N PRO A 33 11.17 7.02 1.17
CA PRO A 33 10.56 5.79 0.63
C PRO A 33 9.09 5.64 0.99
N ALA A 34 8.66 6.15 2.14
CA ALA A 34 7.28 6.09 2.58
C ALA A 34 6.34 6.92 1.67
N TYR A 35 6.82 8.00 1.07
CA TYR A 35 6.03 8.76 0.09
C TYR A 35 5.73 7.96 -1.18
N LEU A 36 6.65 7.11 -1.64
CA LEU A 36 6.42 6.25 -2.80
C LEU A 36 5.38 5.16 -2.51
N HIS A 37 5.46 4.54 -1.31
CA HIS A 37 4.46 3.58 -0.87
C HIS A 37 3.08 4.24 -0.76
N ALA A 38 3.00 5.37 -0.09
CA ALA A 38 1.75 6.12 0.03
C ALA A 38 1.16 6.54 -1.34
N LEU A 39 1.99 6.94 -2.31
CA LEU A 39 1.53 7.22 -3.67
C LEU A 39 0.94 5.99 -4.35
N SER A 40 1.54 4.82 -4.15
CA SER A 40 1.03 3.54 -4.67
C SER A 40 -0.33 3.22 -4.07
N ASP A 41 -0.44 3.32 -2.75
CA ASP A 41 -1.67 3.02 -2.01
C ASP A 41 -2.80 4.00 -2.35
N LEU A 42 -2.50 5.31 -2.49
CA LEU A 42 -3.49 6.30 -2.90
C LEU A 42 -4.01 6.06 -4.32
N ARG A 43 -3.15 5.68 -5.24
CA ARG A 43 -3.58 5.30 -6.59
C ARG A 43 -4.44 4.05 -6.59
N LEU A 44 -4.09 3.08 -5.73
CA LEU A 44 -4.90 1.87 -5.55
C LEU A 44 -6.27 2.22 -4.94
N MET A 45 -6.31 3.05 -3.90
CA MET A 45 -7.54 3.58 -3.31
C MET A 45 -8.43 4.26 -4.36
N ARG A 46 -7.84 5.17 -5.13
CA ARG A 46 -8.53 5.87 -6.22
C ARG A 46 -9.10 4.89 -7.25
N ALA A 47 -8.32 3.90 -7.67
CA ALA A 47 -8.74 2.91 -8.66
C ALA A 47 -9.90 2.04 -8.17
N TYR A 48 -9.97 1.73 -6.88
CA TYR A 48 -11.13 1.04 -6.29
C TYR A 48 -12.40 1.90 -6.30
N LEU A 49 -12.29 3.21 -6.07
CA LEU A 49 -13.42 4.13 -6.09
C LEU A 49 -13.89 4.46 -7.51
N ASP A 50 -12.96 4.61 -8.46
CA ASP A 50 -13.22 4.96 -9.87
C ASP A 50 -13.74 3.76 -10.67
N ARG A 51 -13.75 2.56 -10.08
CA ARG A 51 -14.12 1.33 -10.76
C ARG A 51 -15.62 1.16 -10.80
N LEU A 52 -16.20 1.48 -11.95
CA LEU A 52 -17.62 1.31 -12.22
C LEU A 52 -17.90 0.03 -12.99
N THR A 53 -18.99 -0.64 -12.66
CA THR A 53 -19.67 -1.47 -13.64
C THR A 53 -20.37 -0.57 -14.66
N PRO A 54 -20.63 -1.03 -15.91
CA PRO A 54 -21.24 -0.20 -16.94
C PRO A 54 -22.61 0.42 -16.56
N SER A 55 -23.24 -0.09 -15.50
CA SER A 55 -24.54 0.36 -14.97
C SER A 55 -24.44 1.29 -13.77
N GLU A 56 -23.26 1.45 -13.18
CA GLU A 56 -23.05 2.30 -11.98
C GLU A 56 -22.52 3.66 -12.39
N ARG A 57 -23.08 4.71 -11.78
CA ARG A 57 -22.50 6.04 -11.79
C ARG A 57 -21.66 6.22 -10.53
N ILE A 58 -20.56 6.95 -10.65
CA ILE A 58 -19.84 7.46 -9.50
C ILE A 58 -20.80 8.39 -8.76
N ASP A 59 -21.11 8.07 -7.50
CA ASP A 59 -21.89 8.97 -6.67
C ASP A 59 -21.04 10.18 -6.21
N ASP A 60 -21.71 11.22 -5.74
CA ASP A 60 -21.05 12.47 -5.32
C ASP A 60 -20.05 12.24 -4.19
N GLU A 61 -20.32 11.27 -3.29
CA GLU A 61 -19.41 10.94 -2.19
C GLU A 61 -18.14 10.27 -2.72
N SER A 62 -18.26 9.32 -3.66
CA SER A 62 -17.09 8.69 -4.30
C SER A 62 -16.27 9.71 -5.10
N GLN A 63 -16.93 10.65 -5.80
CA GLN A 63 -16.24 11.76 -6.49
C GLN A 63 -15.51 12.68 -5.53
N HIS A 64 -16.13 13.02 -4.40
CA HIS A 64 -15.49 13.83 -3.37
C HIS A 64 -14.25 13.12 -2.83
N ALA A 65 -14.36 11.85 -2.46
CA ALA A 65 -13.21 11.06 -1.98
C ALA A 65 -12.08 10.99 -3.02
N ILE A 66 -12.40 10.80 -4.31
CA ILE A 66 -11.41 10.83 -5.41
C ILE A 66 -10.73 12.19 -5.49
N GLY A 67 -11.47 13.29 -5.34
CA GLY A 67 -10.92 14.64 -5.33
C GLY A 67 -9.90 14.85 -4.21
N GLU A 68 -10.20 14.38 -3.01
CA GLU A 68 -9.29 14.41 -1.85
C GLU A 68 -8.04 13.54 -2.07
N ILE A 69 -8.20 12.35 -2.63
CA ILE A 69 -7.07 11.48 -2.98
C ILE A 69 -6.16 12.15 -4.02
N ASP A 70 -6.73 12.76 -5.03
CA ASP A 70 -5.96 13.47 -6.06
C ASP A 70 -5.23 14.69 -5.48
N ALA A 71 -5.80 15.36 -4.48
CA ALA A 71 -5.14 16.44 -3.74
C ALA A 71 -3.95 15.88 -2.92
N ALA A 72 -4.15 14.82 -2.15
CA ALA A 72 -3.07 14.16 -1.39
C ALA A 72 -1.92 13.73 -2.32
N ILE A 73 -2.24 13.11 -3.46
CA ILE A 73 -1.23 12.69 -4.45
C ILE A 73 -0.42 13.89 -4.95
N ARG A 74 -1.03 15.06 -5.19
CA ARG A 74 -0.29 16.26 -5.60
C ARG A 74 0.67 16.74 -4.52
N GLU A 75 0.22 16.83 -3.27
CA GLU A 75 1.07 17.25 -2.15
C GLU A 75 2.25 16.32 -1.95
N ILE A 76 2.02 14.99 -2.01
CA ILE A 76 3.09 13.99 -1.83
C ILE A 76 4.08 14.03 -2.99
N LYS A 77 3.62 14.19 -4.23
CA LYS A 77 4.51 14.34 -5.39
C LYS A 77 5.42 15.55 -5.26
N GLU A 78 4.89 16.66 -4.79
CA GLU A 78 5.68 17.86 -4.55
C GLU A 78 6.72 17.63 -3.46
N ALA A 79 6.36 16.92 -2.38
CA ALA A 79 7.28 16.57 -1.32
C ALA A 79 8.36 15.58 -1.76
N SER A 80 8.06 14.70 -2.71
CA SER A 80 8.95 13.62 -3.16
C SER A 80 9.75 13.94 -4.43
N ILE A 81 9.65 15.18 -4.95
CA ILE A 81 10.30 15.57 -6.22
C ILE A 81 11.83 15.42 -6.17
N ASP A 82 12.41 15.50 -4.99
CA ASP A 82 13.84 15.39 -4.77
C ASP A 82 14.37 13.94 -4.83
N ASP A 83 13.48 12.94 -4.88
CA ASP A 83 13.88 11.52 -4.84
C ASP A 83 14.24 10.93 -6.20
N GLY A 84 13.91 11.61 -7.31
CA GLY A 84 14.28 11.22 -8.68
C GLY A 84 13.71 9.88 -9.15
N LYS A 85 12.69 9.31 -8.46
CA LYS A 85 12.11 8.00 -8.75
C LYS A 85 10.89 8.07 -9.65
N ASP A 86 10.54 6.93 -10.29
CA ASP A 86 9.33 6.81 -11.08
C ASP A 86 8.09 6.84 -10.15
N LEU A 87 7.43 7.97 -10.13
CA LEU A 87 6.22 8.20 -9.33
C LEU A 87 4.94 7.58 -9.95
N ARG A 88 5.05 6.74 -10.99
CA ARG A 88 3.90 6.17 -11.71
C ARG A 88 3.58 4.74 -11.31
N ASP A 89 4.46 4.11 -10.54
CA ASP A 89 4.26 2.73 -10.13
C ASP A 89 3.06 2.60 -9.18
N HIS A 90 2.23 1.60 -9.40
CA HIS A 90 1.09 1.25 -8.55
C HIS A 90 0.73 -0.23 -8.72
N LEU A 91 0.18 -0.81 -7.67
CA LEU A 91 -0.29 -2.18 -7.70
C LEU A 91 -1.51 -2.34 -8.63
N PRO A 92 -1.62 -3.48 -9.37
CA PRO A 92 -2.79 -3.77 -10.16
C PRO A 92 -4.03 -3.95 -9.29
N VAL A 93 -5.17 -3.37 -9.73
CA VAL A 93 -6.45 -3.51 -9.03
C VAL A 93 -7.13 -4.82 -9.44
N ASP A 94 -7.55 -5.64 -8.46
CA ASP A 94 -8.29 -6.87 -8.75
C ASP A 94 -9.67 -6.57 -9.37
N ALA A 95 -9.86 -7.10 -10.57
CA ALA A 95 -11.09 -6.91 -11.34
C ALA A 95 -12.32 -7.66 -10.78
N ARG A 96 -12.11 -8.66 -9.90
CA ARG A 96 -13.15 -9.56 -9.41
C ARG A 96 -13.77 -9.13 -8.09
N ILE A 97 -13.33 -8.04 -7.52
CA ILE A 97 -13.81 -7.54 -6.23
C ILE A 97 -15.26 -7.06 -6.37
N THR A 98 -16.13 -7.53 -5.46
CA THR A 98 -17.52 -7.08 -5.38
C THR A 98 -17.60 -5.60 -5.01
N PRO A 99 -18.71 -4.89 -5.34
CA PRO A 99 -18.87 -3.47 -5.00
C PRO A 99 -18.60 -3.15 -3.51
N THR A 100 -19.17 -3.92 -2.60
CA THR A 100 -18.95 -3.74 -1.16
C THR A 100 -17.47 -3.90 -0.79
N ASN A 101 -16.83 -4.98 -1.24
CA ASN A 101 -15.43 -5.24 -0.95
C ASN A 101 -14.49 -4.17 -1.50
N ARG A 102 -14.84 -3.52 -2.62
CA ARG A 102 -13.98 -2.46 -3.18
C ARG A 102 -13.86 -1.24 -2.26
N TYR A 103 -14.94 -0.86 -1.58
CA TYR A 103 -14.89 0.24 -0.62
C TYR A 103 -14.05 -0.11 0.61
N HIS A 104 -14.17 -1.33 1.12
CA HIS A 104 -13.29 -1.82 2.19
C HIS A 104 -11.82 -1.85 1.75
N LYS A 105 -11.53 -2.28 0.52
CA LYS A 105 -10.18 -2.25 -0.05
C LYS A 105 -9.66 -0.83 -0.27
N ALA A 106 -10.50 0.09 -0.72
CA ALA A 106 -10.16 1.50 -0.79
C ALA A 106 -9.78 2.05 0.60
N ARG A 107 -10.58 1.74 1.62
CA ARG A 107 -10.33 2.16 3.00
C ARG A 107 -9.03 1.59 3.58
N GLU A 108 -8.74 0.32 3.28
CA GLU A 108 -7.49 -0.35 3.66
C GLU A 108 -6.28 0.37 3.04
N ALA A 109 -6.30 0.64 1.75
CA ALA A 109 -5.25 1.38 1.04
C ALA A 109 -5.07 2.80 1.58
N GLY A 110 -6.17 3.53 1.83
CA GLY A 110 -6.09 4.86 2.44
C GLY A 110 -5.52 4.87 3.86
N THR A 111 -5.76 3.80 4.63
CA THR A 111 -5.15 3.64 5.96
C THR A 111 -3.65 3.39 5.86
N ALA A 112 -3.22 2.56 4.91
CA ALA A 112 -1.80 2.28 4.68
C ALA A 112 -1.07 3.55 4.23
N ALA A 113 -1.62 4.29 3.26
CA ALA A 113 -1.06 5.55 2.80
C ALA A 113 -0.90 6.58 3.94
N TRP A 114 -1.92 6.73 4.79
CA TRP A 114 -1.84 7.62 5.95
C TRP A 114 -0.72 7.21 6.90
N ALA A 115 -0.61 5.91 7.20
CA ALA A 115 0.41 5.39 8.10
C ALA A 115 1.83 5.60 7.55
N ASP A 116 2.02 5.46 6.25
CA ASP A 116 3.30 5.68 5.59
C ASP A 116 3.71 7.14 5.62
N ILE A 117 2.81 8.06 5.26
CA ILE A 117 3.07 9.50 5.33
C ILE A 117 3.34 9.95 6.78
N ASN A 118 2.55 9.47 7.73
CA ASN A 118 2.69 9.87 9.12
C ASN A 118 4.04 9.49 9.74
N ARG A 119 4.64 8.38 9.30
CA ARG A 119 5.96 7.91 9.75
C ARG A 119 7.13 8.64 9.10
N GLU A 120 6.91 9.30 7.96
CA GLU A 120 7.99 9.96 7.23
C GLU A 120 8.56 11.13 8.02
N GLU A 121 9.90 11.21 8.09
CA GLU A 121 10.58 12.36 8.69
C GLU A 121 10.64 13.52 7.70
N ASP A 122 10.30 14.71 8.16
CA ASP A 122 10.20 15.89 7.31
C ASP A 122 11.34 16.86 7.51
N ASN A 123 11.87 17.39 6.41
CA ASN A 123 12.54 18.68 6.45
C ASN A 123 11.51 19.81 6.59
N GLY A 124 11.98 21.03 6.94
CA GLY A 124 11.08 22.17 7.18
C GLY A 124 10.18 22.55 5.99
N TYR A 125 10.60 22.25 4.75
CA TYR A 125 9.85 22.50 3.52
C TYR A 125 8.72 21.46 3.34
N ALA A 126 9.05 20.18 3.47
CA ALA A 126 8.09 19.10 3.27
C ALA A 126 7.02 19.01 4.38
N ARG A 127 7.26 19.57 5.56
CA ARG A 127 6.33 19.49 6.69
C ARG A 127 4.93 20.01 6.40
N GLY A 128 4.82 21.13 5.69
CA GLY A 128 3.54 21.70 5.30
C GLY A 128 2.80 20.83 4.28
N LEU A 129 3.53 20.26 3.32
CA LEU A 129 3.01 19.34 2.30
C LEU A 129 2.48 18.05 2.96
N LYS A 130 3.26 17.44 3.87
CA LYS A 130 2.85 16.27 4.65
C LYS A 130 1.55 16.54 5.41
N HIS A 131 1.48 17.65 6.14
CA HIS A 131 0.30 17.97 6.96
C HIS A 131 -0.97 18.09 6.08
N ARG A 132 -0.88 18.76 4.92
CA ARG A 132 -2.02 18.84 3.99
C ARG A 132 -2.37 17.50 3.38
N ALA A 133 -1.37 16.70 2.98
CA ALA A 133 -1.58 15.36 2.46
C ALA A 133 -2.32 14.47 3.47
N LEU A 134 -1.90 14.47 4.75
CA LEU A 134 -2.58 13.73 5.82
C LEU A 134 -4.03 14.18 5.98
N GLY A 135 -4.32 15.49 5.96
CA GLY A 135 -5.68 16.01 6.04
C GLY A 135 -6.57 15.54 4.89
N HIS A 136 -6.06 15.56 3.65
CA HIS A 136 -6.78 15.04 2.48
C HIS A 136 -7.04 13.53 2.58
N ILE A 137 -6.06 12.75 3.04
CA ILE A 137 -6.23 11.29 3.23
C ILE A 137 -7.26 11.00 4.32
N GLU A 138 -7.28 11.75 5.41
CA GLU A 138 -8.28 11.62 6.47
C GLU A 138 -9.69 11.90 5.97
N GLU A 139 -9.89 12.97 5.19
CA GLU A 139 -11.20 13.30 4.61
C GLU A 139 -11.65 12.24 3.59
N ALA A 140 -10.75 11.78 2.73
CA ALA A 140 -11.05 10.67 1.81
C ALA A 140 -11.46 9.40 2.57
N ASN A 141 -10.72 9.02 3.60
CA ASN A 141 -11.03 7.88 4.45
C ASN A 141 -12.39 8.02 5.15
N HIS A 142 -12.68 9.21 5.70
CA HIS A 142 -13.95 9.50 6.34
C HIS A 142 -15.13 9.37 5.37
N THR A 143 -14.96 9.86 4.15
CA THR A 143 -15.97 9.76 3.10
C THR A 143 -16.20 8.30 2.68
N VAL A 144 -15.14 7.51 2.50
CA VAL A 144 -15.26 6.07 2.22
C VAL A 144 -15.96 5.34 3.36
N ASP A 145 -15.69 5.68 4.63
CA ASP A 145 -16.40 5.12 5.77
C ASP A 145 -17.91 5.41 5.76
N LYS A 146 -18.32 6.60 5.27
CA LYS A 146 -19.77 6.91 5.07
C LYS A 146 -20.36 6.01 4.00
N ILE A 147 -19.67 5.81 2.88
CA ILE A 147 -20.12 4.94 1.80
C ILE A 147 -20.27 3.49 2.31
N ILE A 148 -19.26 2.97 3.00
CA ILE A 148 -19.30 1.61 3.58
C ILE A 148 -20.52 1.45 4.49
N ARG A 149 -20.72 2.36 5.45
CA ARG A 149 -21.90 2.31 6.34
C ARG A 149 -23.23 2.35 5.60
N ARG A 150 -23.31 3.01 4.45
CA ARG A 150 -24.52 3.03 3.61
C ARG A 150 -24.72 1.69 2.91
N VAL A 151 -23.67 1.16 2.27
CA VAL A 151 -23.73 -0.07 1.48
C VAL A 151 -23.97 -1.30 2.36
N ASP A 152 -23.34 -1.38 3.54
CA ASP A 152 -23.50 -2.51 4.46
C ASP A 152 -24.91 -2.59 5.10
N ARG A 153 -25.72 -1.54 4.98
CA ARG A 153 -27.10 -1.50 5.48
C ARG A 153 -28.16 -1.82 4.42
N MET A 154 -27.77 -1.96 3.16
CA MET A 154 -28.67 -2.28 2.04
C MET A 154 -28.83 -3.78 1.85
#